data_068d92845864ca35f67ee070231562c4
#
_entry.id   068d92845864ca35f67ee070231562c4
#
_cell.length_a   1.000
_cell.length_b   1.000
_cell.length_c   1.000
_cell.angle_alpha   90.00
_cell.angle_beta   90.00
_cell.angle_gamma   90.00
#
_symmetry.space_group_name_H-M   'P 1'
#
loop_
_entity.id
_entity.type
_entity.pdbx_description
1 polymer ?
#
loop_
_entity_poly.entity_id
_entity_poly.type
_entity_poly.pdbx_seq_one_letter_code
_entity_poly.pdbx_strand_id
1 'polypeptide(L)'
;MKINFYKGDLPASFKAAKIIALDSETMGLNPKRDKLCLVQISNGDEICHLVKIDLSTQKPLNLIKVLKNNKIQKIFHYARFDVAVFKENFKIKIKNIYEHI
;
A
#
# COMPACT_ATOMS: atom_id res chain seq x y z
N MET A 1 9.52 1.97 -18.14
CA MET A 1 9.09 1.69 -16.75
C MET A 1 9.16 0.19 -16.50
N LYS A 2 9.74 -0.19 -15.38
CA LYS A 2 9.82 -1.59 -14.96
C LYS A 2 8.71 -1.86 -13.94
N ILE A 3 8.04 -3.02 -14.06
CA ILE A 3 7.02 -3.43 -13.12
C ILE A 3 7.50 -4.69 -12.40
N ASN A 4 7.55 -4.62 -11.07
CA ASN A 4 7.81 -5.79 -10.23
C ASN A 4 6.49 -6.21 -9.57
N PHE A 5 6.12 -7.45 -9.80
CA PHE A 5 4.86 -8.00 -9.28
C PHE A 5 5.14 -9.01 -8.18
N TYR A 6 4.45 -8.85 -7.05
CA TYR A 6 4.58 -9.74 -5.89
C TYR A 6 3.23 -10.28 -5.48
N LYS A 7 3.20 -11.55 -5.10
CA LYS A 7 1.99 -12.17 -4.57
C LYS A 7 2.03 -12.18 -3.05
N GLY A 8 1.01 -11.61 -2.43
CA GLY A 8 0.77 -11.70 -1.00
C GLY A 8 1.49 -10.69 -0.12
N ASP A 9 2.68 -10.26 -0.49
CA ASP A 9 3.48 -9.31 0.30
C ASP A 9 4.65 -8.77 -0.51
N LEU A 10 5.24 -7.69 -0.03
CA LEU A 10 6.55 -7.24 -0.50
C LEU A 10 7.63 -8.23 -0.05
N PRO A 11 8.73 -8.37 -0.83
CA PRO A 11 9.85 -9.16 -0.34
C PRO A 11 10.50 -8.49 0.87
N ALA A 12 11.12 -9.28 1.73
CA ALA A 12 11.83 -8.75 2.90
C ALA A 12 12.97 -7.80 2.50
N SER A 13 13.49 -7.97 1.30
CA SER A 13 14.57 -7.13 0.74
C SER A 13 14.08 -5.78 0.21
N PHE A 14 12.78 -5.55 0.15
CA PHE A 14 12.25 -4.28 -0.35
C PHE A 14 12.72 -3.13 0.55
N LYS A 15 13.26 -2.10 -0.07
CA LYS A 15 13.68 -0.88 0.62
C LYS A 15 12.82 0.29 0.14
N ALA A 16 12.01 0.83 1.04
CA ALA A 16 11.24 2.01 0.74
C ALA A 16 12.13 3.25 0.79
N ALA A 17 11.91 4.18 -0.14
CA ALA A 17 12.50 5.51 -0.06
C ALA A 17 11.87 6.27 1.11
N LYS A 18 12.44 7.43 1.45
CA LYS A 18 11.88 8.28 2.50
C LYS A 18 10.51 8.83 2.15
N ILE A 19 10.22 8.95 0.87
CA ILE A 19 8.93 9.39 0.35
C ILE A 19 8.52 8.36 -0.71
N ILE A 20 7.34 7.78 -0.53
CA ILE A 20 6.79 6.81 -1.49
C ILE A 20 5.39 7.25 -1.91
N ALA A 21 5.03 6.90 -3.14
CA ALA A 21 3.67 7.07 -3.63
C ALA A 21 2.93 5.74 -3.52
N LEU A 22 1.70 5.79 -3.06
CA LEU A 22 0.87 4.60 -2.84
C LEU A 22 -0.49 4.76 -3.49
N ASP A 23 -0.99 3.67 -4.03
CA ASP A 23 -2.35 3.58 -4.53
C ASP A 23 -2.89 2.19 -4.21
N SER A 24 -4.20 2.09 -4.08
CA SER A 24 -4.84 0.80 -3.79
C SER A 24 -5.99 0.56 -4.75
N GLU A 25 -6.25 -0.70 -5.04
CA GLU A 25 -7.41 -1.11 -5.80
C GLU A 25 -8.20 -2.15 -5.03
N THR A 26 -9.52 -1.97 -5.02
CA THR A 26 -10.47 -2.82 -4.32
C THR A 26 -11.45 -3.45 -5.31
N MET A 27 -12.22 -4.41 -4.81
CA MET A 27 -13.24 -5.07 -5.62
C MET A 27 -14.41 -4.14 -5.99
N GLY A 28 -14.53 -2.99 -5.29
CA GLY A 28 -15.58 -2.01 -5.54
C GLY A 28 -15.24 -0.67 -4.91
N LEU A 29 -16.26 0.20 -4.72
CA LEU A 29 -16.04 1.58 -4.29
C LEU A 29 -16.28 1.81 -2.80
N ASN A 30 -16.71 0.79 -2.06
CA ASN A 30 -16.95 0.92 -0.62
C ASN A 30 -15.74 0.43 0.16
N PRO A 31 -14.94 1.34 0.79
CA PRO A 31 -13.69 0.93 1.44
C PRO A 31 -13.90 0.06 2.69
N LYS A 32 -15.12 0.06 3.25
CA LYS A 32 -15.43 -0.77 4.42
C LYS A 32 -15.93 -2.16 4.05
N ARG A 33 -16.49 -2.32 2.85
CA ARG A 33 -17.09 -3.58 2.41
C ARG A 33 -16.23 -4.31 1.41
N ASP A 34 -15.67 -3.57 0.46
CA ASP A 34 -15.04 -4.17 -0.71
C ASP A 34 -13.57 -4.49 -0.42
N LYS A 35 -13.18 -5.72 -0.75
CA LYS A 35 -11.86 -6.23 -0.40
C LYS A 35 -10.75 -5.53 -1.18
N LEU A 36 -9.66 -5.25 -0.49
CA LEU A 36 -8.43 -4.79 -1.10
C LEU A 36 -7.83 -5.90 -1.97
N CYS A 37 -7.50 -5.59 -3.22
CA CYS A 37 -6.95 -6.54 -4.18
C CYS A 37 -5.50 -6.27 -4.53
N LEU A 38 -5.13 -5.01 -4.65
CA LEU A 38 -3.84 -4.63 -5.20
C LEU A 38 -3.34 -3.36 -4.52
N VAL A 39 -2.05 -3.34 -4.20
CA VAL A 39 -1.36 -2.14 -3.71
C VAL A 39 -0.23 -1.82 -4.67
N GLN A 40 -0.16 -0.57 -5.11
CA GLN A 40 0.88 -0.08 -5.97
C GLN A 40 1.78 0.85 -5.19
N ILE A 41 3.11 0.64 -5.29
CA ILE A 41 4.10 1.44 -4.57
C ILE A 41 5.15 1.94 -5.55
N SER A 42 5.51 3.22 -5.45
CA SER A 42 6.61 3.81 -6.19
C SER A 42 7.56 4.52 -5.22
N ASN A 43 8.86 4.26 -5.39
CA ASN A 43 9.92 4.96 -4.66
C ASN A 43 10.34 6.28 -5.33
N GLY A 44 9.65 6.67 -6.40
CA GLY A 44 10.02 7.85 -7.16
C GLY A 44 11.06 7.57 -8.24
N ASP A 45 11.38 6.31 -8.47
CA ASP A 45 12.22 5.86 -9.58
C ASP A 45 11.33 5.33 -10.72
N GLU A 46 11.92 4.64 -11.69
CA GLU A 46 11.16 4.11 -12.83
C GLU A 46 10.60 2.70 -12.57
N ILE A 47 10.53 2.29 -11.32
CA ILE A 47 10.01 0.97 -10.95
C ILE A 47 8.67 1.13 -10.26
N CYS A 48 7.68 0.40 -10.73
CA CYS A 48 6.38 0.29 -10.08
C CYS A 48 6.29 -1.09 -9.42
N HIS A 49 6.02 -1.10 -8.12
CA HIS A 49 5.87 -2.34 -7.36
C HIS A 49 4.38 -2.61 -7.15
N LEU A 50 3.93 -3.77 -7.59
CA LEU A 50 2.53 -4.20 -7.46
C LEU A 50 2.48 -5.38 -6.50
N VAL A 51 1.66 -5.26 -5.46
CA VAL A 51 1.45 -6.32 -4.47
C VAL A 51 0.01 -6.79 -4.57
N LYS A 52 -0.17 -8.04 -5.00
CA LYS A 52 -1.48 -8.67 -4.99
C LYS A 52 -1.81 -9.11 -3.57
N ILE A 53 -2.91 -8.61 -3.03
CA ILE A 53 -3.33 -8.88 -1.66
C ILE A 53 -4.32 -10.04 -1.64
N ASP A 54 -4.04 -11.04 -0.80
CA ASP A 54 -4.94 -12.14 -0.54
C ASP A 54 -4.84 -12.51 0.94
N LEU A 55 -5.68 -11.88 1.75
CA LEU A 55 -5.65 -12.05 3.21
C LEU A 55 -6.16 -13.43 3.65
N SER A 56 -6.77 -14.20 2.75
CA SER A 56 -7.17 -15.58 3.07
C SER A 56 -5.96 -16.52 3.13
N THR A 57 -4.86 -16.15 2.48
CA THR A 57 -3.66 -16.98 2.42
C THR A 57 -2.49 -16.41 3.20
N GLN A 58 -2.39 -15.07 3.30
CA GLN A 58 -1.20 -14.44 3.87
C GLN A 58 -1.50 -13.03 4.36
N LYS A 59 -0.95 -12.67 5.52
CA LYS A 59 -0.93 -11.29 5.98
C LYS A 59 0.34 -10.61 5.44
N PRO A 60 0.23 -9.46 4.75
CA PRO A 60 1.40 -8.81 4.13
C PRO A 60 2.21 -8.01 5.16
N LEU A 61 3.00 -8.70 5.97
CA LEU A 61 3.71 -8.09 7.10
C LEU A 61 4.76 -7.07 6.66
N ASN A 62 5.46 -7.31 5.53
CA ASN A 62 6.47 -6.38 5.06
C ASN A 62 5.84 -5.09 4.54
N LEU A 63 4.72 -5.21 3.81
CA LEU A 63 3.95 -4.04 3.38
C LEU A 63 3.42 -3.26 4.58
N ILE A 64 2.87 -3.95 5.56
CA ILE A 64 2.33 -3.32 6.77
C ILE A 64 3.41 -2.54 7.52
N LYS A 65 4.63 -3.09 7.60
CA LYS A 65 5.75 -2.38 8.22
C LYS A 65 6.03 -1.05 7.52
N VAL A 66 6.02 -1.03 6.20
CA VAL A 66 6.22 0.20 5.42
C VAL A 66 5.12 1.20 5.74
N LEU A 67 3.87 0.76 5.74
CA LEU A 67 2.72 1.63 5.99
C LEU A 67 2.73 2.24 7.39
N LYS A 68 3.22 1.50 8.37
CA LYS A 68 3.28 1.95 9.77
C LYS A 68 4.54 2.73 10.10
N ASN A 69 5.53 2.74 9.25
CA ASN A 69 6.82 3.39 9.54
C ASN A 69 6.67 4.91 9.46
N ASN A 70 6.79 5.58 10.60
CA ASN A 70 6.65 7.04 10.70
C ASN A 70 7.75 7.80 9.95
N LYS A 71 8.88 7.17 9.66
CA LYS A 71 10.00 7.80 8.94
C LYS A 71 9.81 7.80 7.43
N ILE A 72 8.81 7.08 6.93
CA ILE A 72 8.49 7.03 5.51
C ILE A 72 7.22 7.83 5.28
N GLN A 73 7.31 8.89 4.46
CA GLN A 73 6.14 9.66 4.07
C GLN A 73 5.40 8.94 2.95
N LYS A 74 4.10 8.75 3.10
CA LYS A 74 3.24 8.09 2.12
C LYS A 74 2.39 9.14 1.43
N ILE A 75 2.55 9.27 0.12
CA ILE A 75 1.78 10.19 -0.69
C ILE A 75 0.63 9.42 -1.33
N PHE A 76 -0.59 9.90 -1.10
CA PHE A 76 -1.81 9.36 -1.69
C PHE A 76 -2.48 10.41 -2.55
N HIS A 77 -3.13 9.99 -3.61
CA HIS A 77 -3.94 10.88 -4.43
C HIS A 77 -5.30 11.16 -3.78
N TYR A 78 -5.94 10.11 -3.25
CA TYR A 78 -7.17 10.22 -2.46
C TYR A 78 -6.97 9.51 -1.13
N ALA A 79 -6.24 10.18 -0.22
CA ALA A 79 -5.82 9.57 1.04
C ALA A 79 -6.98 9.03 1.86
N ARG A 80 -8.11 9.76 1.89
CA ARG A 80 -9.28 9.32 2.67
C ARG A 80 -9.74 7.92 2.29
N PHE A 81 -9.80 7.63 0.99
CA PHE A 81 -10.21 6.31 0.52
C PHE A 81 -9.16 5.25 0.85
N ASP A 82 -7.90 5.48 0.47
CA ASP A 82 -6.83 4.51 0.67
C ASP A 82 -6.59 4.21 2.15
N VAL A 83 -6.58 5.24 2.99
CA VAL A 83 -6.39 5.07 4.44
C VAL A 83 -7.52 4.22 5.03
N ALA A 84 -8.76 4.45 4.60
CA ALA A 84 -9.90 3.66 5.06
C ALA A 84 -9.78 2.20 4.61
N VAL A 85 -9.34 1.97 3.38
CA VAL A 85 -9.12 0.62 2.84
C VAL A 85 -8.07 -0.13 3.67
N PHE A 86 -6.93 0.50 3.95
CA PHE A 86 -5.87 -0.14 4.73
C PHE A 86 -6.29 -0.38 6.17
N LYS A 87 -7.02 0.56 6.77
CA LYS A 87 -7.54 0.38 8.12
C LYS A 87 -8.48 -0.81 8.19
N GLU A 88 -9.39 -0.92 7.24
CA GLU A 88 -10.37 -2.02 7.23
C GLU A 88 -9.74 -3.37 6.97
N ASN A 89 -8.83 -3.44 6.00
CA ASN A 89 -8.24 -4.72 5.58
C ASN A 89 -7.09 -5.17 6.46
N PHE A 90 -6.23 -4.25 6.91
CA PHE A 90 -5.03 -4.60 7.68
C PHE A 90 -5.17 -4.29 9.17
N LYS A 91 -6.23 -3.57 9.56
CA LYS A 91 -6.46 -3.15 10.96
C LYS A 91 -5.30 -2.32 11.50
N ILE A 92 -4.79 -1.42 10.67
CA ILE A 92 -3.66 -0.56 11.03
C ILE A 92 -4.02 0.90 10.86
N LYS A 93 -3.25 1.76 11.54
CA LYS A 93 -3.26 3.20 11.32
C LYS A 93 -1.98 3.57 10.59
N ILE A 94 -2.12 4.17 9.40
CA ILE A 94 -0.97 4.60 8.62
C ILE A 94 -0.37 5.85 9.25
N LYS A 95 0.95 5.90 9.28
CA LYS A 95 1.71 7.04 9.81
C LYS A 95 2.33 7.84 8.69
N ASN A 96 2.43 9.17 8.88
CA ASN A 96 3.12 10.11 8.00
C ASN A 96 2.51 10.14 6.60
N ILE A 97 1.30 10.65 6.52
CA ILE A 97 0.51 10.72 5.29
C ILE A 97 0.58 12.11 4.68
N TYR A 98 0.75 12.19 3.37
CA TYR A 98 0.56 13.40 2.60
C TYR A 98 -0.45 13.12 1.49
N GLU A 99 -1.51 13.93 1.43
CA GLU A 99 -2.50 13.83 0.38
C GLU A 99 -2.19 14.82 -0.73
N HIS A 100 -2.00 14.30 -1.93
CA HIS A 100 -1.83 15.13 -3.12
C HIS A 100 -3.17 15.27 -3.81
N ILE A 101 -3.61 16.51 -3.96
CA ILE A 101 -4.89 16.84 -4.59
C ILE A 101 -4.66 17.35 -6.01
#